data_7ff580bc24a15434a6748be4f9c47ef9
#
_entry.id   7ff580bc24a15434a6748be4f9c47ef9
#
_cell.length_a   1.000
_cell.length_b   1.000
_cell.length_c   1.000
_cell.angle_alpha   90.00
_cell.angle_beta   90.00
_cell.angle_gamma   90.00
#
_symmetry.space_group_name_H-M   'P 1'
#
loop_
_entity.id
_entity.type
_entity.pdbx_description
1 polymer ?
#
loop_
_entity_poly.entity_id
_entity_poly.type
_entity_poly.pdbx_seq_one_letter_code
_entity_poly.pdbx_strand_id
1 'polypeptide(L)'
;MISVEMEDVLAVLQLCKPYIIGIIAALVIGIVIMIACRRMSRGKKFLIRGEAAIAMVLVCVNMICFGPMATLIGLATGNGTLSDETNEEAAEVAEEIMEDGIVLLKNESLLPLNETKKLNIFGWESINPAYGGAGSGGINDLYDIVSLNQGLENAGFSINQELVDFYNNYGADNPEMSIQKQSWTLPEPPVDTYSDELIKSAKEYSDVAVVVLSRKAGEGHNDIPMDVKKAAYDNNSDEYDDFPEGEHYLQLSQTERDMVDMVCSNFDNVIVIYNGANQFELGFADEYPQIKSVVWCPGTGNVGFNALGKVFSGEVNPSGKTPDTFIYDMTTAPWWNNAEKTEYTNLADIRSGDFVVAMDEHNVVLVKDVEDIDSPKLQEKLSSIAGSLVDNLL
;
A
#
# COMPACT_ATOMS: atom_id res chain seq x y z
N MET A 1 13.91 10.69 0.93
CA MET A 1 15.15 10.75 0.10
C MET A 1 15.33 9.38 -0.53
N ILE A 2 15.30 9.23 -1.84
CA ILE A 2 15.49 7.93 -2.50
C ILE A 2 16.94 7.51 -2.24
N SER A 3 17.14 6.48 -1.41
CA SER A 3 18.47 5.88 -1.23
C SER A 3 18.76 5.02 -2.47
N VAL A 4 19.77 5.40 -3.23
CA VAL A 4 20.24 4.60 -4.37
C VAL A 4 21.21 3.55 -3.85
N GLU A 5 20.79 2.30 -3.84
CA GLU A 5 21.65 1.19 -3.44
C GLU A 5 22.51 0.66 -4.61
N MET A 6 23.56 -0.08 -4.32
CA MET A 6 24.45 -0.64 -5.35
C MET A 6 23.70 -1.60 -6.31
N GLU A 7 22.68 -2.26 -5.81
CA GLU A 7 21.82 -3.16 -6.60
C GLU A 7 21.00 -2.41 -7.64
N ASP A 8 20.49 -1.21 -7.31
CA ASP A 8 19.78 -0.35 -8.25
C ASP A 8 20.71 0.08 -9.40
N VAL A 9 21.95 0.43 -9.07
CA VAL A 9 22.96 0.78 -10.08
C VAL A 9 23.26 -0.41 -10.99
N LEU A 10 23.33 -1.62 -10.44
CA LEU A 10 23.56 -2.85 -11.22
C LEU A 10 22.36 -3.17 -12.12
N ALA A 11 21.14 -2.99 -11.64
CA ALA A 11 19.92 -3.19 -12.42
C ALA A 11 19.88 -2.22 -13.61
N VAL A 12 20.18 -0.94 -13.38
CA VAL A 12 20.28 0.07 -14.44
C VAL A 12 21.37 -0.27 -15.46
N LEU A 13 22.53 -0.72 -14.99
CA LEU A 13 23.61 -1.15 -15.88
C LEU A 13 23.19 -2.36 -16.73
N GLN A 14 22.39 -3.29 -16.18
CA GLN A 14 21.85 -4.41 -16.98
C GLN A 14 20.87 -3.91 -18.05
N LEU A 15 19.99 -2.98 -17.75
CA LEU A 15 19.09 -2.35 -18.72
C LEU A 15 19.84 -1.61 -19.82
N CYS A 16 20.95 -0.94 -19.48
CA CYS A 16 21.81 -0.25 -20.43
C CYS A 16 22.74 -1.17 -21.22
N LYS A 17 22.87 -2.45 -20.83
CA LYS A 17 23.79 -3.41 -21.46
C LYS A 17 23.68 -3.51 -23.00
N PRO A 18 22.50 -3.61 -23.64
CA PRO A 18 22.41 -3.66 -25.09
C PRO A 18 22.94 -2.40 -25.78
N TYR A 19 22.74 -1.22 -25.17
CA TYR A 19 23.25 0.06 -25.69
C TYR A 19 24.76 0.16 -25.55
N ILE A 20 25.31 -0.29 -24.41
CA ILE A 20 26.77 -0.35 -24.18
C ILE A 20 27.42 -1.29 -25.20
N ILE A 21 26.84 -2.46 -25.43
CA ILE A 21 27.31 -3.41 -26.45
C ILE A 21 27.24 -2.76 -27.86
N GLY A 22 26.14 -2.06 -28.17
CA GLY A 22 25.98 -1.34 -29.42
C GLY A 22 27.06 -0.27 -29.64
N ILE A 23 27.38 0.51 -28.62
CA ILE A 23 28.45 1.53 -28.65
C ILE A 23 29.83 0.87 -28.86
N ILE A 24 30.11 -0.21 -28.13
CA ILE A 24 31.38 -0.95 -28.28
C ILE A 24 31.48 -1.54 -29.69
N ALA A 25 30.41 -2.15 -30.19
CA ALA A 25 30.37 -2.69 -31.54
C ALA A 25 30.58 -1.60 -32.61
N ALA A 26 29.93 -0.45 -32.45
CA ALA A 26 30.11 0.69 -33.35
C ALA A 26 31.56 1.21 -33.34
N LEU A 27 32.20 1.30 -32.15
CA LEU A 27 33.61 1.65 -31.99
C LEU A 27 34.53 0.63 -32.71
N VAL A 28 34.32 -0.67 -32.48
CA VAL A 28 35.12 -1.74 -33.13
C VAL A 28 34.96 -1.69 -34.64
N ILE A 29 33.75 -1.57 -35.16
CA ILE A 29 33.45 -1.43 -36.57
C ILE A 29 34.13 -0.15 -37.11
N GLY A 30 34.07 0.95 -36.43
CA GLY A 30 34.74 2.19 -36.80
C GLY A 30 36.25 2.05 -36.89
N ILE A 31 36.88 1.34 -35.94
CA ILE A 31 38.31 1.03 -35.96
C ILE A 31 38.66 0.13 -37.16
N VAL A 32 37.91 -0.94 -37.39
CA VAL A 32 38.10 -1.85 -38.52
C VAL A 32 38.00 -1.10 -39.86
N ILE A 33 36.99 -0.25 -40.00
CA ILE A 33 36.81 0.61 -41.17
C ILE A 33 38.00 1.59 -41.33
N MET A 34 38.46 2.19 -40.24
CA MET A 34 39.63 3.07 -40.27
C MET A 34 40.90 2.34 -40.76
N ILE A 35 41.11 1.12 -40.30
CA ILE A 35 42.25 0.29 -40.73
C ILE A 35 42.12 -0.11 -42.21
N ALA A 36 40.94 -0.59 -42.60
CA ALA A 36 40.66 -1.00 -43.99
C ALA A 36 40.80 0.18 -44.96
N CYS A 37 40.39 1.38 -44.53
CA CYS A 37 40.47 2.60 -45.33
C CYS A 37 41.84 3.29 -45.29
N ARG A 38 42.87 2.66 -44.69
CA ARG A 38 44.19 3.27 -44.51
C ARG A 38 44.84 3.75 -45.83
N ARG A 39 44.49 3.08 -46.95
CA ARG A 39 44.99 3.43 -48.31
C ARG A 39 44.07 4.37 -49.10
N MET A 40 42.94 4.83 -48.54
CA MET A 40 41.98 5.69 -49.21
C MET A 40 42.43 7.15 -49.22
N SER A 41 41.86 7.94 -50.16
CA SER A 41 42.10 9.39 -50.23
C SER A 41 41.62 10.12 -48.96
N ARG A 42 42.21 11.27 -48.63
CA ARG A 42 41.91 12.06 -47.43
C ARG A 42 40.40 12.42 -47.30
N GLY A 43 39.77 12.77 -48.43
CA GLY A 43 38.34 13.09 -48.45
C GLY A 43 37.44 11.92 -48.11
N LYS A 44 37.69 10.71 -48.65
CA LYS A 44 36.94 9.52 -48.32
C LYS A 44 37.09 9.13 -46.84
N LYS A 45 38.30 9.23 -46.30
CA LYS A 45 38.53 9.00 -44.85
C LYS A 45 37.73 9.96 -43.95
N PHE A 46 37.63 11.22 -44.36
CA PHE A 46 36.90 12.23 -43.62
C PHE A 46 35.40 11.91 -43.60
N LEU A 47 34.83 11.54 -44.77
CA LEU A 47 33.43 11.15 -44.87
C LEU A 47 33.10 9.93 -43.97
N ILE A 48 33.88 8.84 -44.05
CA ILE A 48 33.65 7.64 -43.25
C ILE A 48 33.75 7.91 -41.74
N ARG A 49 34.72 8.76 -41.33
CA ARG A 49 34.85 9.16 -39.93
C ARG A 49 33.67 10.02 -39.49
N GLY A 50 33.16 10.87 -40.34
CA GLY A 50 31.98 11.71 -40.07
C GLY A 50 30.73 10.83 -39.91
N GLU A 51 30.50 9.89 -40.82
CA GLU A 51 29.36 8.94 -40.73
C GLU A 51 29.43 8.09 -39.46
N ALA A 52 30.60 7.55 -39.12
CA ALA A 52 30.78 6.77 -37.89
C ALA A 52 30.54 7.62 -36.62
N ALA A 53 30.98 8.86 -36.62
CA ALA A 53 30.74 9.80 -35.51
C ALA A 53 29.24 10.12 -35.36
N ILE A 54 28.56 10.39 -36.50
CA ILE A 54 27.11 10.66 -36.51
C ILE A 54 26.34 9.43 -36.02
N ALA A 55 26.68 8.22 -36.48
CA ALA A 55 26.05 6.99 -36.03
C ALA A 55 26.20 6.78 -34.52
N MET A 56 27.38 7.04 -33.97
CA MET A 56 27.65 6.96 -32.54
C MET A 56 26.84 7.98 -31.74
N VAL A 57 26.79 9.23 -32.20
CA VAL A 57 25.98 10.28 -31.58
C VAL A 57 24.49 9.89 -31.59
N LEU A 58 23.99 9.33 -32.70
CA LEU A 58 22.58 8.87 -32.78
C LEU A 58 22.29 7.75 -31.79
N VAL A 59 23.20 6.79 -31.58
CA VAL A 59 23.04 5.73 -30.56
C VAL A 59 23.01 6.33 -29.17
N CYS A 60 23.93 7.24 -28.85
CA CYS A 60 23.96 7.91 -27.56
C CYS A 60 22.69 8.75 -27.31
N VAL A 61 22.25 9.52 -28.30
CA VAL A 61 21.01 10.31 -28.21
C VAL A 61 19.80 9.40 -28.03
N ASN A 62 19.74 8.28 -28.78
CA ASN A 62 18.64 7.33 -28.61
C ASN A 62 18.62 6.74 -27.20
N MET A 63 19.78 6.33 -26.65
CA MET A 63 19.87 5.82 -25.28
C MET A 63 19.44 6.87 -24.24
N ILE A 64 19.82 8.12 -24.42
CA ILE A 64 19.51 9.20 -23.48
C ILE A 64 18.05 9.63 -23.60
N CYS A 65 17.55 9.84 -24.82
CA CYS A 65 16.24 10.45 -25.04
C CYS A 65 15.08 9.46 -25.13
N PHE A 66 15.34 8.21 -25.50
CA PHE A 66 14.29 7.21 -25.78
C PHE A 66 14.57 5.84 -25.15
N GLY A 67 15.69 5.68 -24.45
CA GLY A 67 16.09 4.46 -23.77
C GLY A 67 15.96 4.54 -22.24
N PRO A 68 16.51 3.55 -21.53
CA PRO A 68 16.44 3.47 -20.06
C PRO A 68 16.96 4.73 -19.33
N MET A 69 17.90 5.44 -19.94
CA MET A 69 18.45 6.68 -19.37
C MET A 69 17.43 7.83 -19.35
N ALA A 70 16.45 7.85 -20.25
CA ALA A 70 15.44 8.90 -20.30
C ALA A 70 14.60 8.95 -19.01
N THR A 71 14.17 7.77 -18.53
CA THR A 71 13.43 7.65 -17.27
C THR A 71 14.28 8.09 -16.08
N LEU A 72 15.54 7.63 -16.01
CA LEU A 72 16.45 8.00 -14.92
C LEU A 72 16.76 9.50 -14.91
N ILE A 73 16.99 10.09 -16.08
CA ILE A 73 17.22 11.53 -16.19
C ILE A 73 15.94 12.29 -15.79
N GLY A 74 14.77 11.83 -16.24
CA GLY A 74 13.48 12.40 -15.84
C GLY A 74 13.28 12.37 -14.33
N LEU A 75 13.57 11.22 -13.68
CA LEU A 75 13.51 11.10 -12.22
C LEU A 75 14.55 11.99 -11.51
N ALA A 76 15.78 12.05 -12.02
CA ALA A 76 16.86 12.80 -11.39
C ALA A 76 16.76 14.33 -11.59
N THR A 77 16.20 14.78 -12.71
CA THR A 77 16.12 16.21 -13.03
C THR A 77 14.79 16.84 -12.63
N GLY A 78 13.79 16.04 -12.35
CA GLY A 78 12.39 16.48 -12.22
C GLY A 78 11.87 17.05 -13.54
N ASN A 79 10.61 16.85 -13.83
CA ASN A 79 10.00 17.39 -15.05
C ASN A 79 9.31 18.75 -14.84
N GLY A 80 9.88 19.58 -13.98
CA GLY A 80 9.34 20.90 -13.64
C GLY A 80 8.78 20.96 -12.22
N THR A 81 8.49 22.14 -11.77
CA THR A 81 7.76 22.42 -10.52
C THR A 81 6.34 22.83 -10.88
N LEU A 82 5.37 22.33 -10.13
CA LEU A 82 4.02 22.86 -10.17
C LEU A 82 4.04 24.31 -9.63
N SER A 83 3.16 25.16 -10.13
CA SER A 83 2.92 26.46 -9.48
C SER A 83 2.22 26.20 -8.13
N ASP A 84 2.40 27.12 -7.19
CA ASP A 84 1.72 27.04 -5.88
C ASP A 84 0.19 26.89 -6.06
N GLU A 85 -0.40 27.68 -6.98
CA GLU A 85 -1.82 27.60 -7.32
C GLU A 85 -2.24 26.21 -7.83
N THR A 86 -1.48 25.60 -8.75
CA THR A 86 -1.78 24.24 -9.24
C THR A 86 -1.62 23.20 -8.15
N ASN A 87 -0.68 23.37 -7.23
CA ASN A 87 -0.47 22.46 -6.11
C ASN A 87 -1.63 22.56 -5.11
N GLU A 88 -2.09 23.78 -4.81
CA GLU A 88 -3.28 24.01 -3.95
C GLU A 88 -4.53 23.38 -4.57
N GLU A 89 -4.81 23.63 -5.85
CA GLU A 89 -5.94 22.99 -6.56
C GLU A 89 -5.85 21.45 -6.55
N ALA A 90 -4.66 20.89 -6.72
CA ALA A 90 -4.46 19.45 -6.66
C ALA A 90 -4.68 18.87 -5.25
N ALA A 91 -4.28 19.61 -4.22
CA ALA A 91 -4.53 19.24 -2.83
C ALA A 91 -6.02 19.27 -2.47
N GLU A 92 -6.77 20.29 -2.94
CA GLU A 92 -8.23 20.37 -2.76
C GLU A 92 -8.92 19.15 -3.39
N VAL A 93 -8.59 18.82 -4.64
CA VAL A 93 -9.15 17.64 -5.33
C VAL A 93 -8.79 16.34 -4.62
N ALA A 94 -7.55 16.20 -4.12
CA ALA A 94 -7.13 15.03 -3.37
C ALA A 94 -7.91 14.87 -2.06
N GLU A 95 -8.21 15.98 -1.38
CA GLU A 95 -9.03 15.98 -0.17
C GLU A 95 -10.48 15.61 -0.48
N GLU A 96 -11.10 16.16 -1.55
CA GLU A 96 -12.45 15.79 -2.01
C GLU A 96 -12.54 14.29 -2.34
N ILE A 97 -11.52 13.72 -3.00
CA ILE A 97 -11.47 12.27 -3.27
C ILE A 97 -11.52 11.46 -1.97
N MET A 98 -10.84 11.92 -0.93
CA MET A 98 -10.85 11.24 0.36
C MET A 98 -12.16 11.46 1.14
N GLU A 99 -12.81 12.61 1.00
CA GLU A 99 -14.16 12.84 1.55
C GLU A 99 -15.17 11.82 1.01
N ASP A 100 -15.08 11.49 -0.27
CA ASP A 100 -15.89 10.47 -0.92
C ASP A 100 -15.38 9.03 -0.67
N GLY A 101 -14.08 8.86 -0.37
CA GLY A 101 -13.43 7.57 -0.24
C GLY A 101 -13.47 6.96 1.17
N ILE A 102 -13.62 7.76 2.21
CA ILE A 102 -13.73 7.26 3.59
C ILE A 102 -15.06 6.52 3.78
N VAL A 103 -15.01 5.37 4.44
CA VAL A 103 -16.20 4.53 4.66
C VAL A 103 -16.47 4.35 6.14
N LEU A 104 -17.70 4.65 6.55
CA LEU A 104 -18.20 4.38 7.89
C LEU A 104 -18.79 2.96 7.92
N LEU A 105 -18.00 2.00 8.41
CA LEU A 105 -18.38 0.57 8.44
C LEU A 105 -19.37 0.25 9.55
N LYS A 106 -19.19 0.88 10.74
CA LYS A 106 -20.05 0.73 11.91
C LYS A 106 -20.21 2.09 12.57
N ASN A 107 -21.41 2.42 13.00
CA ASN A 107 -21.64 3.61 13.84
C ASN A 107 -22.87 3.45 14.74
N GLU A 108 -22.64 3.34 16.01
CA GLU A 108 -23.66 3.33 17.06
C GLU A 108 -23.93 4.74 17.59
N SER A 109 -24.09 5.71 16.70
CA SER A 109 -24.39 7.11 17.00
C SER A 109 -23.27 7.85 17.77
N LEU A 110 -22.03 7.40 17.69
CA LEU A 110 -20.87 8.11 18.26
C LEU A 110 -20.37 9.20 17.31
N LEU A 111 -20.22 8.88 16.03
CA LEU A 111 -19.88 9.85 15.01
C LEU A 111 -21.13 10.50 14.40
N PRO A 112 -21.12 11.79 14.06
CA PRO A 112 -20.02 12.73 14.29
C PRO A 112 -19.91 13.17 15.77
N LEU A 113 -18.70 13.58 16.15
CA LEU A 113 -18.41 14.07 17.52
C LEU A 113 -18.84 15.52 17.67
N ASN A 114 -20.09 15.73 18.05
CA ASN A 114 -20.66 17.10 18.16
C ASN A 114 -20.17 17.87 19.38
N GLU A 115 -20.04 17.19 20.52
CA GLU A 115 -19.75 17.81 21.83
C GLU A 115 -18.29 17.60 22.25
N THR A 116 -17.71 16.41 21.94
CA THR A 116 -16.35 16.08 22.32
C THR A 116 -15.36 16.70 21.34
N LYS A 117 -14.39 17.44 21.86
CA LYS A 117 -13.33 18.08 21.09
C LYS A 117 -11.93 17.57 21.45
N LYS A 118 -11.84 16.67 22.41
CA LYS A 118 -10.58 16.06 22.85
C LYS A 118 -10.57 14.58 22.53
N LEU A 119 -9.47 14.08 22.01
CA LEU A 119 -9.32 12.69 21.59
C LEU A 119 -8.06 12.06 22.18
N ASN A 120 -8.21 10.85 22.69
CA ASN A 120 -7.09 9.97 22.98
C ASN A 120 -6.85 9.08 21.76
N ILE A 121 -5.68 9.17 21.14
CA ILE A 121 -5.34 8.36 19.97
C ILE A 121 -4.37 7.26 20.41
N PHE A 122 -4.80 6.02 20.27
CA PHE A 122 -4.04 4.81 20.56
C PHE A 122 -3.63 4.10 19.26
N GLY A 123 -2.56 3.33 19.35
CA GLY A 123 -1.96 2.62 18.24
C GLY A 123 -0.75 3.36 17.65
N TRP A 124 0.38 2.66 17.54
CA TRP A 124 1.61 3.22 16.98
C TRP A 124 1.41 3.80 15.57
N GLU A 125 0.51 3.19 14.79
CA GLU A 125 0.17 3.66 13.44
C GLU A 125 -0.50 5.06 13.43
N SER A 126 -0.90 5.59 14.58
CA SER A 126 -1.38 6.98 14.67
C SER A 126 -0.30 8.02 14.37
N ILE A 127 0.97 7.68 14.62
CA ILE A 127 2.13 8.53 14.30
C ILE A 127 2.84 8.14 13.01
N ASN A 128 2.53 6.96 12.47
CA ASN A 128 3.09 6.44 11.23
C ASN A 128 2.04 5.79 10.32
N PRO A 129 0.98 6.50 9.94
CA PRO A 129 -0.12 5.94 9.16
C PRO A 129 0.30 5.61 7.72
N ALA A 130 -0.54 4.82 7.04
CA ALA A 130 -0.40 4.56 5.62
C ALA A 130 -0.93 5.75 4.79
N TYR A 131 -0.03 6.57 4.30
CA TYR A 131 -0.38 7.64 3.36
C TYR A 131 -0.57 7.11 1.94
N GLY A 132 0.18 6.10 1.56
CA GLY A 132 0.16 5.41 0.28
C GLY A 132 0.86 4.07 0.36
N GLY A 133 1.09 3.44 -0.78
CA GLY A 133 1.85 2.19 -0.88
C GLY A 133 3.34 2.43 -1.09
N ALA A 134 4.11 1.35 -1.17
CA ALA A 134 5.49 1.39 -1.64
C ALA A 134 5.54 1.49 -3.18
N GLY A 135 6.70 1.84 -3.73
CA GLY A 135 6.90 1.95 -5.17
C GLY A 135 6.24 3.18 -5.78
N SER A 136 5.55 3.02 -6.90
CA SER A 136 4.87 4.13 -7.59
C SER A 136 3.67 4.67 -6.83
N GLY A 137 3.15 3.93 -5.86
CA GLY A 137 2.10 4.38 -4.94
C GLY A 137 2.61 5.16 -3.73
N GLY A 138 3.91 5.40 -3.62
CA GLY A 138 4.50 6.18 -2.54
C GLY A 138 4.11 7.66 -2.61
N ILE A 139 4.02 8.30 -1.45
CA ILE A 139 3.79 9.75 -1.38
C ILE A 139 5.04 10.53 -1.82
N ASN A 140 4.80 11.76 -2.25
CA ASN A 140 5.87 12.69 -2.58
C ASN A 140 6.15 13.62 -1.38
N ASP A 141 7.28 13.42 -0.72
CA ASP A 141 7.72 14.19 0.44
C ASP A 141 8.23 15.62 0.12
N LEU A 142 8.24 15.98 -1.16
CA LEU A 142 8.51 17.35 -1.59
C LEU A 142 7.35 18.32 -1.34
N TYR A 143 6.16 17.79 -1.06
CA TYR A 143 4.96 18.54 -0.74
C TYR A 143 4.56 18.33 0.71
N ASP A 144 3.85 19.31 1.27
CA ASP A 144 3.37 19.25 2.65
C ASP A 144 2.50 18.00 2.88
N ILE A 145 2.77 17.33 4.00
CA ILE A 145 2.05 16.12 4.41
C ILE A 145 1.23 16.46 5.64
N VAL A 146 -0.07 16.23 5.57
CA VAL A 146 -0.98 16.33 6.70
C VAL A 146 -1.00 14.99 7.43
N SER A 147 -0.50 14.93 8.66
CA SER A 147 -0.56 13.73 9.48
C SER A 147 -1.99 13.45 9.96
N LEU A 148 -2.25 12.22 10.42
CA LEU A 148 -3.55 11.86 11.01
C LEU A 148 -3.94 12.82 12.14
N ASN A 149 -3.02 13.07 13.06
CA ASN A 149 -3.25 13.99 14.17
C ASN A 149 -3.52 15.42 13.67
N GLN A 150 -2.73 15.90 12.71
CA GLN A 150 -2.92 17.23 12.11
C GLN A 150 -4.28 17.35 11.40
N GLY A 151 -4.73 16.32 10.67
CA GLY A 151 -6.04 16.33 10.01
C GLY A 151 -7.20 16.44 11.01
N LEU A 152 -7.10 15.76 12.15
CA LEU A 152 -8.06 15.91 13.24
C LEU A 152 -7.99 17.31 13.91
N GLU A 153 -6.78 17.84 14.12
CA GLU A 153 -6.58 19.18 14.68
C GLU A 153 -7.12 20.27 13.75
N ASN A 154 -6.93 20.13 12.43
CA ASN A 154 -7.48 21.05 11.43
C ASN A 154 -9.02 21.10 11.47
N ALA A 155 -9.68 20.01 11.86
CA ALA A 155 -11.12 19.94 12.07
C ALA A 155 -11.57 20.41 13.47
N GLY A 156 -10.66 20.95 14.28
CA GLY A 156 -10.93 21.56 15.58
C GLY A 156 -10.88 20.61 16.77
N PHE A 157 -10.31 19.43 16.62
CA PHE A 157 -10.05 18.53 17.74
C PHE A 157 -8.72 18.86 18.44
N SER A 158 -8.60 18.46 19.69
CA SER A 158 -7.35 18.50 20.45
C SER A 158 -6.92 17.08 20.75
N ILE A 159 -5.68 16.75 20.43
CA ILE A 159 -5.14 15.42 20.61
C ILE A 159 -4.36 15.33 21.93
N ASN A 160 -4.46 14.20 22.62
CA ASN A 160 -3.71 13.95 23.83
C ASN A 160 -2.21 13.82 23.53
N GLN A 161 -1.47 14.87 23.86
CA GLN A 161 -0.04 14.94 23.56
C GLN A 161 0.79 13.91 24.34
N GLU A 162 0.36 13.48 25.53
CA GLU A 162 1.07 12.47 26.31
C GLU A 162 1.11 11.11 25.57
N LEU A 163 0.01 10.74 24.89
CA LEU A 163 -0.04 9.55 24.06
C LEU A 163 0.84 9.70 22.81
N VAL A 164 0.79 10.85 22.15
CA VAL A 164 1.67 11.13 20.98
C VAL A 164 3.13 11.03 21.40
N ASP A 165 3.50 11.61 22.53
CA ASP A 165 4.87 11.57 23.06
C ASP A 165 5.28 10.14 23.46
N PHE A 166 4.34 9.37 24.03
CA PHE A 166 4.57 7.96 24.35
C PHE A 166 4.98 7.16 23.11
N TYR A 167 4.18 7.24 22.03
CA TYR A 167 4.48 6.52 20.80
C TYR A 167 5.78 7.01 20.13
N ASN A 168 6.01 8.33 20.07
CA ASN A 168 7.25 8.88 19.53
C ASN A 168 8.50 8.43 20.31
N ASN A 169 8.38 8.23 21.64
CA ASN A 169 9.49 7.82 22.50
C ASN A 169 9.65 6.30 22.60
N TYR A 170 8.71 5.53 22.11
CA TYR A 170 8.80 4.06 22.17
C TYR A 170 10.04 3.53 21.43
N GLY A 171 10.59 4.28 20.49
CA GLY A 171 11.85 3.98 19.83
C GLY A 171 11.79 2.89 18.79
N ALA A 172 10.60 2.48 18.39
CA ALA A 172 10.43 1.56 17.29
C ALA A 172 10.89 2.21 15.98
N ASP A 173 11.80 1.55 15.27
CA ASP A 173 12.17 1.95 13.92
C ASP A 173 10.98 1.76 12.99
N ASN A 174 10.77 2.71 12.08
CA ASN A 174 9.76 2.57 11.04
C ASN A 174 10.06 1.32 10.20
N PRO A 175 9.08 0.44 9.97
CA PRO A 175 9.27 -0.68 9.06
C PRO A 175 9.76 -0.19 7.71
N GLU A 176 10.89 -0.70 7.24
CA GLU A 176 11.38 -0.35 5.92
C GLU A 176 10.49 -0.98 4.86
N MET A 177 9.83 -0.14 4.08
CA MET A 177 9.10 -0.54 2.88
C MET A 177 9.72 0.13 1.67
N SER A 178 10.42 -0.66 0.85
CA SER A 178 10.95 -0.25 -0.44
C SER A 178 10.59 -1.30 -1.48
N ILE A 179 10.77 -1.01 -2.76
CA ILE A 179 10.54 -1.99 -3.85
C ILE A 179 11.36 -3.29 -3.65
N GLN A 180 12.44 -3.24 -2.88
CA GLN A 180 13.38 -4.35 -2.74
C GLN A 180 13.43 -4.95 -1.35
N LYS A 181 12.96 -4.23 -0.34
CA LYS A 181 13.05 -4.64 1.06
C LYS A 181 11.75 -4.32 1.76
N GLN A 182 11.16 -5.32 2.38
CA GLN A 182 9.92 -5.19 3.12
C GLN A 182 10.10 -5.79 4.50
N SER A 183 9.83 -4.99 5.52
CA SER A 183 9.60 -5.46 6.88
C SER A 183 8.09 -5.54 7.12
N TRP A 184 7.64 -6.68 7.62
CA TRP A 184 6.24 -6.88 8.02
C TRP A 184 6.01 -6.61 9.51
N THR A 185 7.05 -6.19 10.23
CA THR A 185 6.97 -5.88 11.65
C THR A 185 5.93 -4.80 11.92
N LEU A 186 5.08 -5.05 12.92
CA LEU A 186 4.11 -4.09 13.44
C LEU A 186 4.65 -3.55 14.76
N PRO A 187 5.10 -2.31 14.83
CA PRO A 187 5.81 -1.81 16.01
C PRO A 187 4.87 -1.30 17.10
N GLU A 188 3.72 -1.95 17.32
CA GLU A 188 2.82 -1.62 18.42
C GLU A 188 3.49 -1.95 19.77
N PRO A 189 3.52 -0.99 20.73
CA PRO A 189 4.08 -1.23 22.06
C PRO A 189 3.33 -2.33 22.81
N PRO A 190 4.03 -3.28 23.47
CA PRO A 190 3.40 -4.24 24.38
C PRO A 190 2.62 -3.55 25.49
N VAL A 191 1.51 -4.15 25.92
CA VAL A 191 0.56 -3.54 26.86
C VAL A 191 1.18 -3.17 28.20
N ASP A 192 2.19 -3.87 28.66
CA ASP A 192 2.91 -3.58 29.91
C ASP A 192 3.76 -2.30 29.87
N THR A 193 3.97 -1.73 28.68
CA THR A 193 4.65 -0.44 28.50
C THR A 193 3.72 0.75 28.79
N TYR A 194 2.40 0.54 28.76
CA TYR A 194 1.41 1.57 29.11
C TYR A 194 1.27 1.67 30.61
N SER A 195 1.86 2.69 31.23
CA SER A 195 1.77 2.86 32.66
C SER A 195 0.34 3.18 33.14
N ASP A 196 0.02 2.80 34.38
CA ASP A 196 -1.27 3.15 35.01
C ASP A 196 -1.51 4.66 35.04
N GLU A 197 -0.44 5.44 35.18
CA GLU A 197 -0.48 6.90 35.16
C GLU A 197 -0.88 7.45 33.81
N LEU A 198 -0.33 6.90 32.73
CA LEU A 198 -0.64 7.27 31.33
C LEU A 198 -2.12 7.01 31.03
N ILE A 199 -2.61 5.82 31.37
CA ILE A 199 -4.02 5.43 31.14
C ILE A 199 -4.95 6.30 32.00
N LYS A 200 -4.60 6.58 33.24
CA LYS A 200 -5.38 7.47 34.10
C LYS A 200 -5.42 8.89 33.54
N SER A 201 -4.29 9.44 33.10
CA SER A 201 -4.23 10.76 32.47
C SER A 201 -5.08 10.81 31.20
N ALA A 202 -5.03 9.77 30.37
CA ALA A 202 -5.84 9.67 29.16
C ALA A 202 -7.36 9.70 29.50
N LYS A 203 -7.80 8.97 30.53
CA LYS A 203 -9.20 8.99 31.01
C LYS A 203 -9.63 10.34 31.53
N GLU A 204 -8.73 11.08 32.18
CA GLU A 204 -8.99 12.44 32.66
C GLU A 204 -9.03 13.46 31.51
N TYR A 205 -8.33 13.17 30.39
CA TYR A 205 -8.27 14.03 29.22
C TYR A 205 -9.55 13.98 28.37
N SER A 206 -10.05 12.77 28.04
CA SER A 206 -11.25 12.56 27.23
C SER A 206 -11.90 11.20 27.52
N ASP A 207 -13.22 11.14 27.35
CA ASP A 207 -14.00 9.90 27.38
C ASP A 207 -14.06 9.15 26.05
N VAL A 208 -13.46 9.73 24.99
CA VAL A 208 -13.37 9.13 23.68
C VAL A 208 -11.94 8.64 23.40
N ALA A 209 -11.83 7.39 23.03
CA ALA A 209 -10.61 6.77 22.53
C ALA A 209 -10.73 6.43 21.05
N VAL A 210 -9.67 6.64 20.29
CA VAL A 210 -9.54 6.27 18.88
C VAL A 210 -8.40 5.26 18.78
N VAL A 211 -8.65 4.08 18.24
CA VAL A 211 -7.65 3.07 17.97
C VAL A 211 -7.33 3.11 16.49
N VAL A 212 -6.06 3.26 16.14
CA VAL A 212 -5.56 3.29 14.76
C VAL A 212 -4.80 2.01 14.47
N LEU A 213 -5.28 1.28 13.48
CA LEU A 213 -4.67 0.07 12.96
C LEU A 213 -4.31 0.29 11.49
N SER A 214 -3.19 -0.23 11.05
CA SER A 214 -2.76 -0.11 9.65
C SER A 214 -2.08 -1.37 9.16
N ARG A 215 -2.25 -1.64 7.88
CA ARG A 215 -1.49 -2.64 7.13
C ARG A 215 -0.98 -2.01 5.86
N LYS A 216 0.34 -1.86 5.79
CA LYS A 216 1.01 -1.26 4.64
C LYS A 216 1.32 -2.33 3.61
N ALA A 217 1.10 -2.02 2.35
CA ALA A 217 1.49 -2.82 1.21
C ALA A 217 1.92 -1.91 0.06
N GLY A 218 2.46 -2.47 -1.01
CA GLY A 218 2.91 -1.64 -2.12
C GLY A 218 3.28 -2.44 -3.35
N GLU A 219 3.57 -1.72 -4.42
CA GLU A 219 3.96 -2.29 -5.70
C GLU A 219 5.29 -3.08 -5.57
N GLY A 220 5.34 -4.23 -6.22
CA GLY A 220 6.54 -5.09 -6.21
C GLY A 220 6.70 -5.93 -4.95
N HIS A 221 5.87 -5.72 -3.94
CA HIS A 221 5.76 -6.60 -2.80
C HIS A 221 4.75 -7.68 -3.17
N ASN A 222 5.31 -8.84 -3.45
CA ASN A 222 4.48 -10.03 -3.62
C ASN A 222 3.82 -10.29 -2.28
N ASP A 223 2.56 -10.53 -2.32
CA ASP A 223 1.74 -11.20 -1.36
C ASP A 223 1.95 -10.83 0.12
N ILE A 224 0.93 -10.28 0.71
CA ILE A 224 0.79 -10.19 2.16
C ILE A 224 1.01 -11.59 2.74
N PRO A 225 1.89 -11.74 3.75
CA PRO A 225 2.25 -13.06 4.26
C PRO A 225 1.04 -13.76 4.89
N MET A 226 0.69 -14.91 4.32
CA MET A 226 -0.30 -15.83 4.89
C MET A 226 0.27 -16.64 6.06
N ASP A 227 1.57 -16.67 6.19
CA ASP A 227 2.31 -17.24 7.30
C ASP A 227 3.37 -16.22 7.73
N VAL A 228 3.06 -15.45 8.75
CA VAL A 228 3.93 -14.37 9.24
C VAL A 228 5.30 -14.90 9.66
N LYS A 229 5.37 -16.16 10.15
CA LYS A 229 6.65 -16.78 10.57
C LYS A 229 7.63 -17.02 9.41
N LYS A 230 7.16 -16.98 8.17
CA LYS A 230 8.00 -17.06 6.97
C LYS A 230 8.39 -15.70 6.40
N ALA A 231 7.85 -14.63 6.95
CA ALA A 231 8.12 -13.26 6.52
C ALA A 231 9.27 -12.63 7.33
N ALA A 232 9.76 -11.48 6.88
CA ALA A 232 10.67 -10.64 7.65
C ALA A 232 9.86 -9.89 8.72
N TYR A 233 9.58 -10.55 9.82
CA TYR A 233 8.79 -10.06 10.94
C TYR A 233 9.58 -10.21 12.25
N ASP A 234 9.71 -9.14 13.00
CA ASP A 234 10.28 -9.11 14.34
C ASP A 234 9.14 -9.00 15.35
N ASN A 235 9.12 -9.89 16.31
CA ASN A 235 8.08 -9.96 17.33
C ASN A 235 8.22 -8.80 18.35
N ASN A 236 7.11 -8.20 18.75
CA ASN A 236 7.09 -7.05 19.66
C ASN A 236 7.25 -7.45 21.14
N SER A 237 7.07 -8.71 21.46
CA SER A 237 7.17 -9.26 22.83
C SER A 237 8.12 -10.44 22.90
N ASP A 238 8.87 -10.53 23.99
CA ASP A 238 9.67 -11.71 24.34
C ASP A 238 8.82 -12.79 25.05
N GLU A 239 7.60 -12.45 25.49
CA GLU A 239 6.74 -13.33 26.29
C GLU A 239 5.79 -14.19 25.44
N TYR A 240 5.42 -13.71 24.25
CA TYR A 240 4.50 -14.41 23.34
C TYR A 240 4.79 -14.09 21.86
N ASP A 241 4.30 -14.95 21.01
CA ASP A 241 4.28 -14.69 19.56
C ASP A 241 3.15 -13.72 19.20
N ASP A 242 3.45 -12.67 18.44
CA ASP A 242 2.44 -11.74 17.92
C ASP A 242 1.43 -12.43 16.98
N PHE A 243 1.91 -13.40 16.24
CA PHE A 243 1.07 -14.24 15.37
C PHE A 243 1.38 -15.71 15.65
N PRO A 244 0.59 -16.37 16.51
CA PRO A 244 0.64 -17.83 16.70
C PRO A 244 0.49 -18.62 15.40
N GLU A 245 0.79 -19.91 15.44
CA GLU A 245 0.65 -20.78 14.27
C GLU A 245 -0.79 -20.79 13.76
N GLY A 246 -0.96 -20.48 12.47
CA GLY A 246 -2.26 -20.39 11.79
C GLY A 246 -2.83 -18.98 11.72
N GLU A 247 -2.22 -18.02 12.37
CA GLU A 247 -2.59 -16.61 12.25
C GLU A 247 -1.81 -15.90 11.13
N HIS A 248 -2.41 -14.84 10.62
CA HIS A 248 -1.91 -14.15 9.43
C HIS A 248 -1.90 -12.62 9.60
N TYR A 249 -1.20 -11.94 8.71
CA TYR A 249 -0.96 -10.50 8.81
C TYR A 249 -2.22 -9.62 8.71
N LEU A 250 -3.31 -10.12 8.12
CA LEU A 250 -4.55 -9.36 7.90
C LEU A 250 -5.54 -9.45 9.08
N GLN A 251 -5.08 -9.82 10.24
CA GLN A 251 -5.81 -9.81 11.51
C GLN A 251 -5.02 -9.06 12.58
N LEU A 252 -5.60 -8.85 13.76
CA LEU A 252 -4.87 -8.28 14.89
C LEU A 252 -3.70 -9.18 15.28
N SER A 253 -2.51 -8.58 15.46
CA SER A 253 -1.45 -9.24 16.21
C SER A 253 -1.85 -9.38 17.68
N GLN A 254 -1.18 -10.24 18.44
CA GLN A 254 -1.46 -10.35 19.88
C GLN A 254 -1.21 -9.03 20.60
N THR A 255 -0.14 -8.32 20.26
CA THR A 255 0.17 -7.00 20.83
C THR A 255 -0.93 -5.98 20.54
N GLU A 256 -1.46 -5.94 19.30
CA GLU A 256 -2.59 -5.07 18.95
C GLU A 256 -3.87 -5.47 19.68
N ARG A 257 -4.13 -6.78 19.83
CA ARG A 257 -5.29 -7.29 20.56
C ARG A 257 -5.23 -6.87 22.04
N ASP A 258 -4.08 -7.01 22.67
CA ASP A 258 -3.87 -6.60 24.05
C ASP A 258 -4.07 -5.09 24.22
N MET A 259 -3.64 -4.28 23.25
CA MET A 259 -3.89 -2.84 23.25
C MET A 259 -5.40 -2.54 23.11
N VAL A 260 -6.11 -3.22 22.21
CA VAL A 260 -7.58 -3.08 22.05
C VAL A 260 -8.31 -3.47 23.35
N ASP A 261 -7.92 -4.59 23.97
CA ASP A 261 -8.46 -5.06 25.25
C ASP A 261 -8.26 -4.02 26.35
N MET A 262 -7.06 -3.44 26.46
CA MET A 262 -6.73 -2.40 27.41
C MET A 262 -7.57 -1.14 27.17
N VAL A 263 -7.69 -0.69 25.91
CA VAL A 263 -8.48 0.50 25.56
C VAL A 263 -9.96 0.26 25.88
N CYS A 264 -10.54 -0.85 25.43
CA CYS A 264 -11.95 -1.17 25.67
C CYS A 264 -12.28 -1.44 27.16
N SER A 265 -11.29 -1.84 27.95
CA SER A 265 -11.45 -1.95 29.42
C SER A 265 -11.48 -0.61 30.14
N ASN A 266 -10.99 0.45 29.50
CA ASN A 266 -10.85 1.77 30.10
C ASN A 266 -11.76 2.85 29.53
N PHE A 267 -12.30 2.66 28.32
CA PHE A 267 -13.14 3.64 27.61
C PHE A 267 -14.42 2.98 27.10
N ASP A 268 -15.55 3.68 27.28
CA ASP A 268 -16.87 3.24 26.78
C ASP A 268 -17.19 3.72 25.36
N ASN A 269 -16.44 4.73 24.88
CA ASN A 269 -16.62 5.36 23.57
C ASN A 269 -15.35 5.17 22.72
N VAL A 270 -15.29 4.06 22.02
CA VAL A 270 -14.13 3.70 21.17
C VAL A 270 -14.49 3.80 19.70
N ILE A 271 -13.61 4.45 18.95
CA ILE A 271 -13.63 4.50 17.49
C ILE A 271 -12.42 3.72 16.97
N VAL A 272 -12.63 2.80 16.05
CA VAL A 272 -11.54 2.10 15.37
C VAL A 272 -11.37 2.72 13.98
N ILE A 273 -10.16 3.10 13.63
CA ILE A 273 -9.76 3.48 12.28
C ILE A 273 -8.90 2.35 11.72
N TYR A 274 -9.33 1.74 10.63
CA TYR A 274 -8.46 0.92 9.82
C TYR A 274 -7.92 1.75 8.65
N ASN A 275 -6.63 2.00 8.65
CA ASN A 275 -5.93 2.78 7.64
C ASN A 275 -5.09 1.85 6.75
N GLY A 276 -5.60 1.55 5.59
CA GLY A 276 -4.93 0.66 4.63
C GLY A 276 -5.77 0.36 3.41
N ALA A 277 -5.13 -0.07 2.35
CA ALA A 277 -5.79 -0.44 1.09
C ALA A 277 -6.21 -1.92 1.05
N ASN A 278 -5.71 -2.73 1.97
CA ASN A 278 -6.01 -4.16 2.04
C ASN A 278 -7.28 -4.42 2.82
N GLN A 279 -7.87 -5.58 2.63
CA GLN A 279 -8.85 -6.11 3.58
C GLN A 279 -8.17 -6.40 4.93
N PHE A 280 -8.98 -6.40 5.98
CA PHE A 280 -8.56 -6.71 7.33
C PHE A 280 -9.73 -7.38 8.08
N GLU A 281 -9.45 -8.29 8.96
CA GLU A 281 -10.47 -8.92 9.78
C GLU A 281 -10.94 -7.98 10.89
N LEU A 282 -11.96 -7.18 10.57
CA LEU A 282 -12.56 -6.20 11.49
C LEU A 282 -13.66 -6.81 12.39
N GLY A 283 -13.87 -8.12 12.30
CA GLY A 283 -14.90 -8.81 13.08
C GLY A 283 -14.74 -8.68 14.60
N PHE A 284 -13.52 -8.49 15.07
CA PHE A 284 -13.25 -8.24 16.49
C PHE A 284 -14.03 -7.02 17.04
N ALA A 285 -14.35 -6.04 16.21
CA ALA A 285 -15.10 -4.86 16.64
C ALA A 285 -16.52 -5.17 17.14
N ASP A 286 -17.06 -6.35 16.85
CA ASP A 286 -18.35 -6.81 17.37
C ASP A 286 -18.23 -7.54 18.72
N GLU A 287 -17.01 -7.92 19.11
CA GLU A 287 -16.72 -8.55 20.40
C GLU A 287 -16.70 -7.52 21.55
N TYR A 288 -16.46 -6.23 21.21
CA TYR A 288 -16.34 -5.14 22.18
C TYR A 288 -17.52 -4.16 22.06
N PRO A 289 -18.46 -4.15 23.00
CA PRO A 289 -19.58 -3.20 23.00
C PRO A 289 -19.14 -1.73 23.17
N GLN A 290 -17.89 -1.49 23.55
CA GLN A 290 -17.30 -0.18 23.65
C GLN A 290 -16.92 0.40 22.28
N ILE A 291 -16.66 -0.46 21.26
CA ILE A 291 -16.36 0.00 19.90
C ILE A 291 -17.66 0.43 19.22
N LYS A 292 -17.92 1.73 19.27
CA LYS A 292 -19.15 2.36 18.76
C LYS A 292 -19.07 2.69 17.28
N SER A 293 -17.87 2.94 16.77
CA SER A 293 -17.68 3.30 15.38
C SER A 293 -16.45 2.61 14.80
N VAL A 294 -16.55 2.20 13.55
CA VAL A 294 -15.43 1.64 12.75
C VAL A 294 -15.38 2.40 11.43
N VAL A 295 -14.24 2.98 11.13
CA VAL A 295 -13.99 3.78 9.94
C VAL A 295 -12.89 3.10 9.12
N TRP A 296 -13.17 2.82 7.86
CA TRP A 296 -12.12 2.49 6.92
C TRP A 296 -11.62 3.77 6.24
N CYS A 297 -10.34 4.06 6.43
CA CYS A 297 -9.63 5.18 5.85
C CYS A 297 -8.50 4.63 4.97
N PRO A 298 -8.66 4.53 3.64
CA PRO A 298 -7.62 4.04 2.75
C PRO A 298 -6.39 4.97 2.75
N GLY A 299 -5.37 4.65 1.97
CA GLY A 299 -4.18 5.51 1.83
C GLY A 299 -4.58 6.92 1.40
N THR A 300 -4.18 7.90 2.20
CA THR A 300 -4.72 9.27 2.15
C THR A 300 -3.98 10.20 1.19
N GLY A 301 -2.85 9.77 0.64
CA GLY A 301 -1.95 10.72 -0.02
C GLY A 301 -1.47 11.80 0.97
N ASN A 302 -1.04 12.93 0.42
CA ASN A 302 -0.43 13.98 1.24
C ASN A 302 -1.40 14.72 2.16
N VAL A 303 -2.67 14.90 1.78
CA VAL A 303 -3.61 15.80 2.47
C VAL A 303 -4.90 15.16 2.97
N GLY A 304 -5.17 13.92 2.58
CA GLY A 304 -6.49 13.31 2.78
C GLY A 304 -6.88 13.04 4.24
N PHE A 305 -5.97 13.14 5.21
CA PHE A 305 -6.36 13.10 6.62
C PHE A 305 -7.20 14.31 7.06
N ASN A 306 -7.21 15.41 6.30
CA ASN A 306 -8.17 16.49 6.53
C ASN A 306 -9.62 15.99 6.37
N ALA A 307 -9.88 15.16 5.37
CA ALA A 307 -11.20 14.55 5.16
C ALA A 307 -11.62 13.67 6.35
N LEU A 308 -10.70 12.93 6.96
CA LEU A 308 -10.98 12.17 8.18
C LEU A 308 -11.44 13.09 9.33
N GLY A 309 -10.76 14.21 9.51
CA GLY A 309 -11.14 15.24 10.50
C GLY A 309 -12.54 15.79 10.24
N LYS A 310 -12.88 16.08 8.98
CA LYS A 310 -14.20 16.56 8.56
C LYS A 310 -15.30 15.52 8.80
N VAL A 311 -15.01 14.22 8.58
CA VAL A 311 -15.94 13.13 8.92
C VAL A 311 -16.18 13.07 10.42
N PHE A 312 -15.13 13.18 11.24
CA PHE A 312 -15.26 13.17 12.69
C PHE A 312 -16.04 14.37 13.22
N SER A 313 -15.86 15.56 12.64
CA SER A 313 -16.58 16.78 13.04
C SER A 313 -18.01 16.85 12.52
N GLY A 314 -18.36 16.02 11.52
CA GLY A 314 -19.66 16.06 10.85
C GLY A 314 -19.77 17.13 9.77
N GLU A 315 -18.69 17.76 9.39
CA GLU A 315 -18.65 18.66 8.23
C GLU A 315 -18.89 17.89 6.92
N VAL A 316 -18.34 16.66 6.85
CA VAL A 316 -18.58 15.72 5.75
C VAL A 316 -19.32 14.50 6.27
N ASN A 317 -20.36 14.11 5.55
CA ASN A 317 -21.06 12.84 5.78
C ASN A 317 -20.45 11.78 4.85
N PRO A 318 -19.74 10.75 5.37
CA PRO A 318 -19.06 9.78 4.55
C PRO A 318 -20.04 9.03 3.65
N SER A 319 -19.77 9.02 2.34
CA SER A 319 -20.61 8.39 1.32
C SER A 319 -19.93 7.20 0.66
N GLY A 320 -18.66 6.94 0.96
CA GLY A 320 -17.85 5.88 0.43
C GLY A 320 -18.44 4.49 0.65
N LYS A 321 -18.07 3.57 -0.22
CA LYS A 321 -18.43 2.16 -0.13
C LYS A 321 -17.17 1.33 -0.31
N THR A 322 -17.11 0.21 0.41
CA THR A 322 -16.02 -0.74 0.23
C THR A 322 -16.09 -1.36 -1.17
N PRO A 323 -14.97 -1.49 -1.88
CA PRO A 323 -14.92 -2.17 -3.18
C PRO A 323 -15.12 -3.69 -3.02
N ASP A 324 -14.92 -4.21 -1.81
CA ASP A 324 -15.01 -5.63 -1.48
C ASP A 324 -15.61 -5.83 -0.08
N THR A 325 -15.93 -7.05 0.28
CA THR A 325 -16.49 -7.39 1.60
C THR A 325 -15.36 -7.60 2.60
N PHE A 326 -15.40 -6.90 3.73
CA PHE A 326 -14.56 -7.23 4.89
C PHE A 326 -15.05 -8.54 5.50
N ILE A 327 -14.18 -9.55 5.51
CA ILE A 327 -14.50 -10.91 5.93
C ILE A 327 -14.10 -11.08 7.40
N TYR A 328 -14.90 -11.79 8.18
CA TYR A 328 -14.61 -12.06 9.59
C TYR A 328 -13.43 -13.02 9.79
N ASP A 329 -13.27 -13.98 8.88
CA ASP A 329 -12.21 -14.98 8.88
C ASP A 329 -11.81 -15.24 7.42
N MET A 330 -10.68 -14.67 7.01
CA MET A 330 -10.18 -14.74 5.64
C MET A 330 -9.76 -16.15 5.25
N THR A 331 -9.43 -17.00 6.22
CA THR A 331 -9.05 -18.40 5.96
C THR A 331 -10.19 -19.21 5.34
N THR A 332 -11.43 -18.74 5.53
CA THR A 332 -12.65 -19.35 4.94
C THR A 332 -12.87 -18.94 3.47
N ALA A 333 -12.15 -17.96 2.98
CA ALA A 333 -12.31 -17.49 1.61
C ALA A 333 -11.73 -18.48 0.61
N PRO A 334 -12.43 -18.74 -0.52
CA PRO A 334 -11.95 -19.71 -1.53
C PRO A 334 -10.57 -19.36 -2.12
N TRP A 335 -10.22 -18.09 -2.14
CA TRP A 335 -8.95 -17.60 -2.68
C TRP A 335 -7.79 -17.72 -1.67
N TRP A 336 -8.04 -17.90 -0.38
CA TRP A 336 -7.02 -17.83 0.67
C TRP A 336 -5.79 -18.71 0.37
N ASN A 337 -5.99 -20.00 0.09
CA ASN A 337 -4.89 -20.92 -0.17
C ASN A 337 -4.23 -20.73 -1.55
N ASN A 338 -4.69 -19.76 -2.33
CA ASN A 338 -4.26 -19.53 -3.72
C ASN A 338 -3.76 -18.12 -3.96
N ALA A 339 -3.71 -17.27 -2.93
CA ALA A 339 -3.33 -15.87 -3.05
C ALA A 339 -1.92 -15.66 -3.61
N GLU A 340 -0.99 -16.60 -3.34
CA GLU A 340 0.39 -16.55 -3.83
C GLU A 340 0.62 -17.33 -5.14
N LYS A 341 -0.42 -17.85 -5.79
CA LYS A 341 -0.27 -18.79 -6.90
C LYS A 341 -1.15 -18.40 -8.08
N THR A 342 -0.62 -18.62 -9.27
CA THR A 342 -1.38 -18.50 -10.52
C THR A 342 -2.27 -19.72 -10.79
N GLU A 343 -2.14 -20.78 -9.99
CA GLU A 343 -2.91 -22.01 -10.12
C GLU A 343 -3.62 -22.32 -8.80
N TYR A 344 -4.92 -22.60 -8.85
CA TYR A 344 -5.67 -23.04 -7.70
C TYR A 344 -5.23 -24.44 -7.27
N THR A 345 -4.72 -24.56 -6.05
CA THR A 345 -4.26 -25.84 -5.50
C THR A 345 -5.33 -26.60 -4.73
N ASN A 346 -6.43 -25.94 -4.36
CA ASN A 346 -7.55 -26.50 -3.60
C ASN A 346 -8.77 -26.84 -4.46
N LEU A 347 -8.64 -26.92 -5.78
CA LEU A 347 -9.75 -27.31 -6.65
C LEU A 347 -10.38 -28.65 -6.26
N ALA A 348 -9.57 -29.58 -5.71
CA ALA A 348 -10.06 -30.87 -5.22
C ALA A 348 -10.89 -30.73 -3.92
N ASP A 349 -10.76 -29.63 -3.19
CA ASP A 349 -11.51 -29.36 -1.96
C ASP A 349 -12.83 -28.65 -2.22
N ILE A 350 -13.03 -28.10 -3.42
CA ILE A 350 -14.30 -27.54 -3.87
C ILE A 350 -15.27 -28.71 -4.06
N ARG A 351 -16.24 -28.83 -3.15
CA ARG A 351 -17.16 -29.98 -3.07
C ARG A 351 -18.50 -29.64 -3.67
N SER A 352 -19.30 -30.69 -3.88
CA SER A 352 -20.73 -30.57 -4.22
C SER A 352 -21.44 -29.61 -3.27
N GLY A 353 -22.03 -28.54 -3.82
CA GLY A 353 -22.70 -27.48 -3.07
C GLY A 353 -21.90 -26.20 -2.92
N ASP A 354 -20.59 -26.20 -3.23
CA ASP A 354 -19.78 -25.00 -3.24
C ASP A 354 -20.10 -24.12 -4.47
N PHE A 355 -19.80 -22.84 -4.35
CA PHE A 355 -20.07 -21.88 -5.43
C PHE A 355 -18.79 -21.58 -6.19
N VAL A 356 -18.84 -21.65 -7.52
CA VAL A 356 -17.84 -21.05 -8.39
C VAL A 356 -18.44 -19.75 -8.94
N VAL A 357 -17.84 -18.63 -8.64
CA VAL A 357 -18.21 -17.34 -9.22
C VAL A 357 -17.28 -17.06 -10.38
N ALA A 358 -17.80 -17.11 -11.60
CA ALA A 358 -17.10 -16.59 -12.77
C ALA A 358 -17.66 -15.20 -13.07
N MET A 359 -16.80 -14.21 -13.16
CA MET A 359 -17.16 -12.83 -13.52
C MET A 359 -16.64 -12.51 -14.91
N ASP A 360 -17.53 -12.04 -15.78
CA ASP A 360 -17.15 -11.24 -16.93
C ASP A 360 -17.53 -9.77 -16.66
N GLU A 361 -17.04 -8.84 -17.47
CA GLU A 361 -17.26 -7.40 -17.29
C GLU A 361 -18.73 -6.96 -17.27
N HIS A 362 -19.67 -7.87 -17.57
CA HIS A 362 -21.12 -7.58 -17.68
C HIS A 362 -21.99 -8.54 -16.86
N ASN A 363 -21.47 -9.70 -16.44
CA ASN A 363 -22.27 -10.72 -15.80
C ASN A 363 -21.52 -11.47 -14.68
N VAL A 364 -22.18 -11.61 -13.55
CA VAL A 364 -21.81 -12.57 -12.52
C VAL A 364 -22.50 -13.88 -12.81
N VAL A 365 -21.78 -14.92 -13.17
CA VAL A 365 -22.33 -16.26 -13.35
C VAL A 365 -22.09 -17.05 -12.06
N LEU A 366 -23.15 -17.23 -11.28
CA LEU A 366 -23.17 -18.15 -10.15
C LEU A 366 -23.35 -19.58 -10.70
N VAL A 367 -22.32 -20.39 -10.57
CA VAL A 367 -22.42 -21.84 -10.81
C VAL A 367 -22.74 -22.51 -9.49
N LYS A 368 -23.99 -22.92 -9.31
CA LYS A 368 -24.47 -23.61 -8.12
C LYS A 368 -24.42 -25.14 -8.36
N ASP A 369 -24.11 -25.91 -7.32
CA ASP A 369 -24.09 -27.38 -7.35
C ASP A 369 -23.03 -27.92 -8.36
N VAL A 370 -21.77 -27.62 -8.09
CA VAL A 370 -20.65 -28.24 -8.81
C VAL A 370 -20.48 -29.67 -8.24
N GLU A 371 -21.14 -30.64 -8.87
CA GLU A 371 -21.00 -32.07 -8.47
C GLU A 371 -19.64 -32.64 -8.87
N ASP A 372 -19.01 -32.08 -9.90
CA ASP A 372 -17.73 -32.53 -10.42
C ASP A 372 -17.09 -31.39 -11.24
N ILE A 373 -15.96 -30.86 -10.75
CA ILE A 373 -15.23 -29.77 -11.40
C ILE A 373 -14.64 -30.20 -12.75
N ASP A 374 -14.41 -31.48 -12.94
CA ASP A 374 -13.94 -32.09 -14.20
C ASP A 374 -15.09 -32.42 -15.15
N SER A 375 -16.34 -32.09 -14.78
CA SER A 375 -17.47 -32.38 -15.64
C SER A 375 -17.33 -31.66 -17.00
N PRO A 376 -17.54 -32.36 -18.13
CA PRO A 376 -17.44 -31.75 -19.45
C PRO A 376 -18.35 -30.54 -19.64
N LYS A 377 -19.50 -30.50 -18.95
CA LYS A 377 -20.45 -29.38 -19.00
C LYS A 377 -19.91 -28.13 -18.31
N LEU A 378 -19.20 -28.29 -17.18
CA LEU A 378 -18.58 -27.17 -16.48
C LEU A 378 -17.40 -26.63 -17.29
N GLN A 379 -16.56 -27.51 -17.83
CA GLN A 379 -15.45 -27.15 -18.69
C GLN A 379 -15.90 -26.43 -19.97
N GLU A 380 -16.99 -26.89 -20.58
CA GLU A 380 -17.60 -26.23 -21.75
C GLU A 380 -18.10 -24.81 -21.38
N LYS A 381 -18.71 -24.65 -20.19
CA LYS A 381 -19.24 -23.37 -19.70
C LYS A 381 -18.11 -22.40 -19.31
N LEU A 382 -17.08 -22.88 -18.64
CA LEU A 382 -15.88 -22.09 -18.31
C LEU A 382 -15.10 -21.67 -19.58
N SER A 383 -14.99 -22.56 -20.55
CA SER A 383 -14.37 -22.27 -21.85
C SER A 383 -15.18 -21.26 -22.66
N SER A 384 -16.51 -21.29 -22.58
CA SER A 384 -17.39 -20.33 -23.21
C SER A 384 -17.23 -18.93 -22.61
N ILE A 385 -17.07 -18.84 -21.27
CA ILE A 385 -16.83 -17.58 -20.55
C ILE A 385 -15.44 -17.03 -20.89
N ALA A 386 -14.42 -17.89 -20.88
CA ALA A 386 -13.07 -17.51 -21.27
C ALA A 386 -12.98 -17.07 -22.73
N GLY A 387 -13.72 -17.72 -23.63
CA GLY A 387 -13.82 -17.33 -25.04
C GLY A 387 -14.45 -15.96 -25.22
N SER A 388 -15.51 -15.65 -24.47
CA SER A 388 -16.15 -14.33 -24.54
C SER A 388 -15.28 -13.20 -23.97
N LEU A 389 -14.43 -13.50 -22.97
CA LEU A 389 -13.45 -12.56 -22.44
C LEU A 389 -12.34 -12.24 -23.46
N VAL A 390 -11.89 -13.22 -24.22
CA VAL A 390 -10.85 -13.04 -25.26
C VAL A 390 -11.40 -12.27 -26.46
N ASP A 391 -12.65 -12.56 -26.88
CA ASP A 391 -13.29 -11.90 -28.02
C ASP A 391 -13.64 -10.42 -27.71
N ASN A 392 -13.77 -10.02 -26.46
CA ASN A 392 -14.01 -8.62 -26.05
C ASN A 392 -12.71 -7.83 -25.77
N LEU A 393 -11.55 -8.50 -25.72
CA LEU A 393 -10.23 -7.87 -25.53
C LEU A 393 -9.46 -7.64 -26.83
N LEU A 394 -9.95 -8.14 -27.98
CA LEU A 394 -9.43 -7.94 -29.34
C LEU A 394 -10.33 -7.00 -30.13
#